data_a12c4f55e69350b2e37533870e20d7c7
#
_entry.id   a12c4f55e69350b2e37533870e20d7c7
#
_cell.length_a   1.000
_cell.length_b   1.000
_cell.length_c   1.000
_cell.angle_alpha   90.00
_cell.angle_beta   90.00
_cell.angle_gamma   90.00
#
_symmetry.space_group_name_H-M   'P 1'
#
loop_
_entity.id
_entity.type
_entity.pdbx_description
1 polymer ?
#
loop_
_entity_poly.entity_id
_entity_poly.type
_entity_poly.pdbx_seq_one_letter_code
_entity_poly.pdbx_strand_id
1 'polypeptide(L)'
;MKKPKKHTSALNELQGVERPDSLSSVTALKLKKARKQKQLIPELILGVLAGNKTALSRAITIIESTATKDQLGAKQLIEGCLPHANKSIRIGITGVPGVGKSTFIEQFGTLLTQKGHKVAVLAVDPSSSLSNGSILGDKTRMEELVKNELAFIRPSASGDSLGG
;
A
#
# COMPACT_ATOMS: atom_id res chain seq x y z
N MET A 1 45.91 -52.59 9.19
CA MET A 1 44.67 -51.70 9.28
C MET A 1 45.03 -50.33 8.73
N LYS A 2 44.48 -49.97 7.54
CA LYS A 2 44.69 -48.66 6.89
C LYS A 2 43.62 -47.69 7.41
N LYS A 3 44.05 -46.51 7.96
CA LYS A 3 43.15 -45.43 8.37
C LYS A 3 42.47 -44.81 7.16
N PRO A 4 41.14 -44.46 7.24
CA PRO A 4 40.47 -43.79 6.14
C PRO A 4 40.99 -42.38 5.94
N LYS A 5 41.23 -42.00 4.66
CA LYS A 5 41.59 -40.64 4.26
C LYS A 5 40.37 -39.73 4.44
N LYS A 6 40.51 -38.66 5.23
CA LYS A 6 39.54 -37.57 5.30
C LYS A 6 39.48 -36.86 3.94
N HIS A 7 38.32 -36.89 3.28
CA HIS A 7 38.03 -36.04 2.15
C HIS A 7 37.88 -34.60 2.66
N THR A 8 38.81 -33.73 2.33
CA THR A 8 38.67 -32.29 2.49
C THR A 8 37.66 -31.81 1.45
N SER A 9 36.51 -31.26 1.89
CA SER A 9 35.56 -30.61 1.02
C SER A 9 36.20 -29.43 0.30
N ALA A 10 35.95 -29.29 -0.99
CA ALA A 10 36.47 -28.19 -1.80
C ALA A 10 35.67 -26.86 -1.58
N LEU A 11 34.69 -26.88 -0.69
CA LEU A 11 33.92 -25.69 -0.30
C LEU A 11 34.61 -25.01 0.92
N ASN A 12 35.32 -23.93 0.66
CA ASN A 12 35.71 -22.98 1.71
C ASN A 12 34.48 -22.13 2.06
N GLU A 13 33.84 -22.42 3.18
CA GLU A 13 32.83 -21.51 3.75
C GLU A 13 33.57 -20.27 4.29
N LEU A 14 33.46 -19.17 3.55
CA LEU A 14 33.83 -17.86 4.06
C LEU A 14 32.81 -17.46 5.11
N GLN A 15 33.28 -17.14 6.33
CA GLN A 15 32.41 -16.55 7.35
C GLN A 15 31.79 -15.31 6.79
N GLY A 16 30.43 -15.28 6.73
CA GLY A 16 29.67 -14.13 6.26
C GLY A 16 29.98 -12.90 7.13
N VAL A 17 30.06 -11.76 6.50
CA VAL A 17 30.21 -10.46 7.19
C VAL A 17 29.00 -10.30 8.11
N GLU A 18 29.21 -9.96 9.39
CA GLU A 18 28.13 -9.60 10.32
C GLU A 18 27.27 -8.51 9.68
N ARG A 19 25.97 -8.75 9.61
CA ARG A 19 25.03 -7.75 9.07
C ARG A 19 25.07 -6.53 9.97
N PRO A 20 25.41 -5.34 9.46
CA PRO A 20 25.29 -4.12 10.25
C PRO A 20 23.83 -3.99 10.73
N ASP A 21 23.64 -3.60 12.00
CA ASP A 21 22.31 -3.31 12.55
C ASP A 21 21.58 -2.33 11.61
N SER A 22 20.57 -2.81 10.91
CA SER A 22 19.89 -2.07 9.86
C SER A 22 19.11 -0.84 10.36
N LEU A 23 18.99 -0.69 11.69
CA LEU A 23 18.34 0.46 12.33
C LEU A 23 18.98 0.69 13.70
N SER A 24 19.44 1.91 13.97
CA SER A 24 19.85 2.29 15.31
C SER A 24 18.66 2.13 16.28
N SER A 25 18.91 1.68 17.51
CA SER A 25 17.90 1.53 18.55
C SER A 25 17.08 2.82 18.78
N VAL A 26 17.71 3.98 18.59
CA VAL A 26 17.09 5.31 18.68
C VAL A 26 16.11 5.54 17.52
N THR A 27 16.47 5.12 16.30
CA THR A 27 15.59 5.22 15.13
C THR A 27 14.39 4.29 15.26
N ALA A 28 14.59 3.06 15.75
CA ALA A 28 13.53 2.11 16.02
C ALA A 28 12.54 2.61 17.09
N LEU A 29 13.03 3.27 18.14
CA LEU A 29 12.20 3.90 19.18
C LEU A 29 11.43 5.11 18.65
N LYS A 30 12.05 5.97 17.81
CA LYS A 30 11.36 7.07 17.15
C LYS A 30 10.25 6.58 16.21
N LEU A 31 10.50 5.53 15.44
CA LEU A 31 9.51 4.90 14.57
C LEU A 31 8.37 4.24 15.38
N LYS A 32 8.68 3.59 16.52
CA LYS A 32 7.64 3.07 17.43
C LYS A 32 6.80 4.19 18.05
N LYS A 33 7.40 5.32 18.48
CA LYS A 33 6.68 6.50 18.96
C LYS A 33 5.80 7.12 17.87
N ALA A 34 6.30 7.31 16.66
CA ALA A 34 5.54 7.84 15.55
C ALA A 34 4.36 6.93 15.15
N ARG A 35 4.55 5.59 15.21
CA ARG A 35 3.47 4.61 14.99
C ARG A 35 2.42 4.61 16.12
N LYS A 36 2.80 4.99 17.34
CA LYS A 36 1.92 5.02 18.51
C LYS A 36 1.08 6.30 18.60
N GLN A 37 1.42 7.34 17.88
CA GLN A 37 0.62 8.56 17.78
C GLN A 37 -0.64 8.25 16.94
N LYS A 38 -1.67 7.79 17.64
CA LYS A 38 -3.00 7.57 17.08
C LYS A 38 -3.55 8.95 16.70
N GLN A 39 -3.48 9.30 15.41
CA GLN A 39 -4.10 10.54 14.92
C GLN A 39 -5.57 10.54 15.32
N LEU A 40 -6.04 11.65 15.88
CA LEU A 40 -7.46 11.81 16.23
C LEU A 40 -8.31 11.80 14.94
N ILE A 41 -9.48 11.20 15.00
CA ILE A 41 -10.39 11.10 13.84
C ILE A 41 -10.67 12.48 13.21
N PRO A 42 -10.93 13.55 14.00
CA PRO A 42 -11.12 14.89 13.43
C PRO A 42 -9.92 15.41 12.62
N GLU A 43 -8.70 15.15 13.08
CA GLU A 43 -7.47 15.52 12.36
C GLU A 43 -7.34 14.75 11.04
N LEU A 44 -7.75 13.48 11.02
CA LEU A 44 -7.77 12.69 9.79
C LEU A 44 -8.78 13.24 8.78
N ILE A 45 -9.98 13.62 9.23
CA ILE A 45 -11.00 14.24 8.39
C ILE A 45 -10.45 15.53 7.76
N LEU A 46 -9.91 16.43 8.57
CA LEU A 46 -9.32 17.68 8.08
C LEU A 46 -8.18 17.41 7.08
N GLY A 47 -7.32 16.43 7.36
CA GLY A 47 -6.25 16.05 6.47
C GLY A 47 -6.77 15.49 5.12
N VAL A 48 -7.82 14.67 5.14
CA VAL A 48 -8.45 14.14 3.92
C VAL A 48 -9.05 15.28 3.10
N LEU A 49 -9.78 16.20 3.72
CA LEU A 49 -10.39 17.35 3.05
C LEU A 49 -9.33 18.31 2.47
N ALA A 50 -8.18 18.44 3.15
CA ALA A 50 -7.03 19.19 2.64
C ALA A 50 -6.26 18.46 1.51
N GLY A 51 -6.62 17.22 1.17
CA GLY A 51 -5.95 16.43 0.13
C GLY A 51 -4.64 15.78 0.58
N ASN A 52 -4.40 15.63 1.88
CA ASN A 52 -3.20 14.97 2.40
C ASN A 52 -3.25 13.45 2.15
N LYS A 53 -2.34 12.95 1.31
CA LYS A 53 -2.28 11.53 0.92
C LYS A 53 -2.04 10.59 2.11
N THR A 54 -1.27 11.02 3.11
CA THR A 54 -0.99 10.21 4.30
C THR A 54 -2.24 10.07 5.17
N ALA A 55 -2.98 11.17 5.37
CA ALA A 55 -4.25 11.17 6.08
C ALA A 55 -5.28 10.30 5.34
N LEU A 56 -5.39 10.44 4.01
CA LEU A 56 -6.25 9.61 3.17
C LEU A 56 -5.92 8.12 3.30
N SER A 57 -4.63 7.75 3.20
CA SER A 57 -4.20 6.35 3.33
C SER A 57 -4.56 5.76 4.70
N ARG A 58 -4.40 6.53 5.78
CA ARG A 58 -4.75 6.11 7.14
C ARG A 58 -6.27 6.02 7.32
N ALA A 59 -7.02 6.99 6.81
CA ALA A 59 -8.48 6.97 6.85
C ALA A 59 -9.04 5.73 6.17
N ILE A 60 -8.58 5.40 4.96
CA ILE A 60 -8.98 4.20 4.25
C ILE A 60 -8.63 2.93 5.06
N THR A 61 -7.45 2.88 5.68
CA THR A 61 -7.07 1.73 6.52
C THR A 61 -8.03 1.52 7.69
N ILE A 62 -8.53 2.60 8.31
CA ILE A 62 -9.51 2.52 9.40
C ILE A 62 -10.86 2.04 8.86
N ILE A 63 -11.28 2.54 7.69
CA ILE A 63 -12.55 2.16 7.05
C ILE A 63 -12.54 0.68 6.60
N GLU A 64 -11.41 0.19 6.10
CA GLU A 64 -11.23 -1.21 5.69
C GLU A 64 -11.02 -2.17 6.87
N SER A 65 -10.80 -1.65 8.09
CA SER A 65 -10.55 -2.48 9.26
C SER A 65 -11.80 -3.24 9.69
N THR A 66 -11.67 -4.55 9.86
CA THR A 66 -12.72 -5.42 10.41
C THR A 66 -12.74 -5.44 11.94
N ALA A 67 -11.78 -4.77 12.60
CA ALA A 67 -11.68 -4.75 14.05
C ALA A 67 -12.77 -3.87 14.67
N THR A 68 -13.48 -4.41 15.66
CA THR A 68 -14.58 -3.72 16.38
C THR A 68 -14.17 -2.35 16.94
N LYS A 69 -12.91 -2.23 17.39
CA LYS A 69 -12.37 -0.96 17.94
C LYS A 69 -12.29 0.17 16.91
N ASP A 70 -12.24 -0.15 15.61
CA ASP A 70 -12.08 0.84 14.53
C ASP A 70 -13.43 1.22 13.91
N GLN A 71 -14.50 0.48 14.17
CA GLN A 71 -15.83 0.69 13.57
C GLN A 71 -16.39 2.09 13.85
N LEU A 72 -16.29 2.56 15.12
CA LEU A 72 -16.75 3.91 15.47
C LEU A 72 -15.96 4.99 14.73
N GLY A 73 -14.63 4.83 14.65
CA GLY A 73 -13.77 5.75 13.90
C GLY A 73 -14.06 5.74 12.41
N ALA A 74 -14.31 4.57 11.82
CA ALA A 74 -14.71 4.42 10.43
C ALA A 74 -16.02 5.15 10.12
N LYS A 75 -17.03 4.99 10.99
CA LYS A 75 -18.30 5.70 10.88
C LYS A 75 -18.10 7.22 10.91
N GLN A 76 -17.38 7.74 11.89
CA GLN A 76 -17.09 9.17 12.02
C GLN A 76 -16.32 9.73 10.81
N LEU A 77 -15.35 8.97 10.25
CA LEU A 77 -14.62 9.36 9.04
C LEU A 77 -15.56 9.48 7.84
N ILE A 78 -16.45 8.50 7.64
CA ILE A 78 -17.40 8.52 6.54
C ILE A 78 -18.37 9.69 6.71
N GLU A 79 -18.98 9.86 7.88
CA GLU A 79 -19.92 10.97 8.17
C GLU A 79 -19.27 12.34 7.97
N GLY A 80 -18.02 12.52 8.40
CA GLY A 80 -17.29 13.78 8.23
C GLY A 80 -16.88 14.09 6.79
N CYS A 81 -16.66 13.07 5.95
CA CYS A 81 -16.29 13.25 4.55
C CYS A 81 -17.51 13.29 3.59
N LEU A 82 -18.65 12.73 3.99
CA LEU A 82 -19.83 12.57 3.13
C LEU A 82 -20.37 13.89 2.54
N PRO A 83 -20.42 15.02 3.26
CA PRO A 83 -20.88 16.30 2.69
C PRO A 83 -20.02 16.81 1.52
N HIS A 84 -18.77 16.34 1.43
CA HIS A 84 -17.81 16.71 0.39
C HIS A 84 -17.71 15.68 -0.74
N ALA A 85 -18.49 14.61 -0.69
CA ALA A 85 -18.52 13.53 -1.68
C ALA A 85 -19.26 13.93 -2.99
N ASN A 86 -19.29 13.01 -3.95
CA ASN A 86 -20.03 13.11 -5.23
C ASN A 86 -19.56 14.20 -6.21
N LYS A 87 -18.37 14.71 -6.07
CA LYS A 87 -17.74 15.66 -7.01
C LYS A 87 -16.74 15.00 -7.95
N SER A 88 -16.72 13.68 -8.02
CA SER A 88 -15.74 12.91 -8.82
C SER A 88 -16.44 11.96 -9.80
N ILE A 89 -15.78 11.72 -10.94
CA ILE A 89 -16.15 10.65 -11.85
C ILE A 89 -15.50 9.36 -11.37
N ARG A 90 -16.26 8.26 -11.36
CA ARG A 90 -15.77 6.93 -11.01
C ARG A 90 -15.81 6.06 -12.26
N ILE A 91 -14.65 5.45 -12.57
CA ILE A 91 -14.47 4.62 -13.75
C ILE A 91 -14.06 3.23 -13.29
N GLY A 92 -14.88 2.22 -13.63
CA GLY A 92 -14.52 0.82 -13.40
C GLY A 92 -13.75 0.27 -14.60
N ILE A 93 -12.55 -0.29 -14.35
CA ILE A 93 -11.74 -0.95 -15.37
C ILE A 93 -11.63 -2.43 -15.02
N THR A 94 -12.14 -3.27 -15.88
CA THR A 94 -12.13 -4.72 -15.71
C THR A 94 -11.57 -5.41 -16.95
N GLY A 95 -11.22 -6.68 -16.82
CA GLY A 95 -10.70 -7.51 -17.92
C GLY A 95 -9.84 -8.65 -17.39
N VAL A 96 -9.52 -9.59 -18.26
CA VAL A 96 -8.71 -10.76 -17.93
C VAL A 96 -7.28 -10.39 -17.50
N PRO A 97 -6.59 -11.24 -16.71
CA PRO A 97 -5.18 -11.03 -16.39
C PRO A 97 -4.33 -10.87 -17.66
N GLY A 98 -3.35 -9.97 -17.62
CA GLY A 98 -2.41 -9.76 -18.74
C GLY A 98 -2.92 -8.89 -19.89
N VAL A 99 -4.18 -8.49 -19.95
CA VAL A 99 -4.77 -7.70 -21.07
C VAL A 99 -4.27 -6.25 -21.16
N GLY A 100 -3.44 -5.81 -20.23
CA GLY A 100 -2.89 -4.43 -20.23
C GLY A 100 -3.65 -3.42 -19.40
N LYS A 101 -4.51 -3.84 -18.46
CA LYS A 101 -5.26 -2.91 -17.57
C LYS A 101 -4.36 -1.91 -16.85
N SER A 102 -3.30 -2.38 -16.22
CA SER A 102 -2.38 -1.51 -15.46
C SER A 102 -1.66 -0.51 -16.37
N THR A 103 -1.25 -0.93 -17.56
CA THR A 103 -0.64 -0.06 -18.58
C THR A 103 -1.62 1.03 -19.03
N PHE A 104 -2.88 0.64 -19.28
CA PHE A 104 -3.93 1.61 -19.62
C PHE A 104 -4.16 2.60 -18.48
N ILE A 105 -4.27 2.12 -17.24
CA ILE A 105 -4.50 2.97 -16.06
C ILE A 105 -3.34 3.97 -15.90
N GLU A 106 -2.11 3.52 -16.09
CA GLU A 106 -0.93 4.38 -15.99
C GLU A 106 -0.96 5.50 -17.04
N GLN A 107 -1.14 5.15 -18.32
CA GLN A 107 -1.17 6.13 -19.40
C GLN A 107 -2.35 7.10 -19.28
N PHE A 108 -3.53 6.57 -18.99
CA PHE A 108 -4.73 7.39 -18.81
C PHE A 108 -4.64 8.28 -17.57
N GLY A 109 -4.16 7.74 -16.45
CA GLY A 109 -3.94 8.50 -15.22
C GLY A 109 -2.90 9.61 -15.41
N THR A 110 -1.80 9.32 -16.10
CA THR A 110 -0.77 10.31 -16.43
C THR A 110 -1.33 11.43 -17.31
N LEU A 111 -2.13 11.10 -18.33
CA LEU A 111 -2.81 12.09 -19.17
C LEU A 111 -3.73 13.00 -18.36
N LEU A 112 -4.49 12.44 -17.42
CA LEU A 112 -5.39 13.20 -16.56
C LEU A 112 -4.61 14.12 -15.59
N THR A 113 -3.54 13.64 -15.00
CA THR A 113 -2.71 14.46 -14.10
C THR A 113 -1.98 15.58 -14.83
N GLN A 114 -1.55 15.36 -16.08
CA GLN A 114 -1.00 16.42 -16.96
C GLN A 114 -2.03 17.52 -17.25
N LYS A 115 -3.32 17.18 -17.28
CA LYS A 115 -4.43 18.16 -17.41
C LYS A 115 -4.83 18.80 -16.07
N GLY A 116 -4.10 18.54 -14.98
CA GLY A 116 -4.37 19.10 -13.66
C GLY A 116 -5.43 18.37 -12.84
N HIS A 117 -5.95 17.23 -13.31
CA HIS A 117 -6.92 16.45 -12.55
C HIS A 117 -6.25 15.62 -11.47
N LYS A 118 -6.87 15.51 -10.29
CA LYS A 118 -6.47 14.57 -9.25
C LYS A 118 -7.01 13.18 -9.59
N VAL A 119 -6.17 12.18 -9.53
CA VAL A 119 -6.49 10.78 -9.88
C VAL A 119 -6.29 9.88 -8.67
N ALA A 120 -7.28 9.07 -8.34
CA ALA A 120 -7.15 8.02 -7.35
C ALA A 120 -7.38 6.66 -8.03
N VAL A 121 -6.42 5.74 -7.86
CA VAL A 121 -6.52 4.36 -8.34
C VAL A 121 -6.69 3.45 -7.14
N LEU A 122 -7.83 2.76 -7.09
CA LEU A 122 -8.09 1.70 -6.12
C LEU A 122 -7.97 0.37 -6.86
N ALA A 123 -6.83 -0.28 -6.70
CA ALA A 123 -6.56 -1.56 -7.34
C ALA A 123 -7.06 -2.69 -6.44
N VAL A 124 -8.03 -3.45 -6.92
CA VAL A 124 -8.56 -4.65 -6.24
C VAL A 124 -7.95 -5.87 -6.90
N ASP A 125 -7.14 -6.61 -6.16
CA ASP A 125 -6.53 -7.84 -6.63
C ASP A 125 -7.23 -9.06 -6.01
N PRO A 126 -8.00 -9.83 -6.80
CA PRO A 126 -8.68 -11.02 -6.31
C PRO A 126 -7.71 -12.13 -5.88
N SER A 127 -6.44 -12.07 -6.27
CA SER A 127 -5.43 -13.08 -5.91
C SER A 127 -4.70 -12.76 -4.60
N SER A 128 -4.91 -11.59 -3.99
CA SER A 128 -4.20 -11.15 -2.78
C SER A 128 -4.54 -11.94 -1.52
N SER A 129 -5.67 -12.66 -1.49
CA SER A 129 -6.04 -13.57 -0.39
C SER A 129 -5.17 -14.83 -0.35
N LEU A 130 -4.56 -15.23 -1.47
CA LEU A 130 -3.77 -16.48 -1.60
C LEU A 130 -2.25 -16.24 -1.59
N SER A 131 -1.79 -15.02 -1.82
CA SER A 131 -0.36 -14.72 -1.86
C SER A 131 -0.06 -13.39 -1.15
N ASN A 132 0.60 -13.45 0.00
CA ASN A 132 1.09 -12.28 0.73
C ASN A 132 2.07 -11.37 -0.06
N GLY A 133 2.24 -11.58 -1.37
CA GLY A 133 3.21 -10.91 -2.22
C GLY A 133 2.67 -10.05 -3.38
N SER A 134 1.38 -10.15 -3.71
CA SER A 134 0.80 -9.51 -4.89
C SER A 134 0.59 -8.00 -4.77
N ILE A 135 0.46 -7.46 -3.56
CA ILE A 135 0.16 -6.03 -3.29
C ILE A 135 1.25 -5.08 -3.85
N LEU A 136 2.48 -5.56 -4.00
CA LEU A 136 3.58 -4.77 -4.56
C LEU A 136 3.60 -4.76 -6.10
N GLY A 137 3.05 -5.79 -6.76
CA GLY A 137 3.09 -5.95 -8.20
C GLY A 137 2.37 -4.84 -8.98
N ASP A 138 1.27 -4.32 -8.46
CA ASP A 138 0.52 -3.25 -9.14
C ASP A 138 1.18 -1.86 -9.01
N LYS A 139 1.88 -1.59 -7.89
CA LYS A 139 2.65 -0.36 -7.74
C LYS A 139 3.87 -0.32 -8.65
N THR A 140 4.54 -1.45 -8.86
CA THR A 140 5.71 -1.54 -9.76
C THR A 140 5.33 -1.42 -11.23
N ARG A 141 4.06 -1.63 -11.59
CA ARG A 141 3.56 -1.49 -12.96
C ARG A 141 3.06 -0.09 -13.32
N MET A 142 2.97 0.81 -12.35
CA MET A 142 2.49 2.20 -12.52
C MET A 142 3.52 3.19 -11.97
N GLU A 143 4.79 3.05 -12.42
CA GLU A 143 5.93 3.75 -11.84
C GLU A 143 5.88 5.26 -11.98
N GLU A 144 5.42 5.77 -13.10
CA GLU A 144 5.32 7.21 -13.35
C GLU A 144 4.14 7.81 -12.60
N LEU A 145 3.00 7.12 -12.60
CA LEU A 145 1.81 7.60 -11.92
C LEU A 145 1.99 7.63 -10.39
N VAL A 146 2.71 6.64 -9.83
CA VAL A 146 3.03 6.59 -8.38
C VAL A 146 3.83 7.81 -7.93
N LYS A 147 4.73 8.33 -8.76
CA LYS A 147 5.58 9.49 -8.45
C LYS A 147 4.82 10.82 -8.54
N ASN A 148 3.67 10.83 -9.23
CA ASN A 148 2.92 12.05 -9.51
C ASN A 148 2.20 12.57 -8.25
N GLU A 149 2.35 13.87 -7.96
CA GLU A 149 1.73 14.50 -6.79
C GLU A 149 0.21 14.56 -6.87
N LEU A 150 -0.37 14.58 -8.07
CA LEU A 150 -1.81 14.58 -8.29
C LEU A 150 -2.42 13.16 -8.32
N ALA A 151 -1.59 12.11 -8.20
CA ALA A 151 -2.06 10.73 -8.19
C ALA A 151 -1.98 10.11 -6.79
N PHE A 152 -2.95 9.26 -6.48
CA PHE A 152 -2.98 8.41 -5.29
C PHE A 152 -3.28 6.97 -5.72
N ILE A 153 -2.40 6.03 -5.39
CA ILE A 153 -2.59 4.62 -5.74
C ILE A 153 -2.64 3.80 -4.46
N ARG A 154 -3.75 3.08 -4.29
CA ARG A 154 -3.94 2.17 -3.17
C ARG A 154 -4.31 0.78 -3.66
N PRO A 155 -3.45 -0.22 -3.44
CA PRO A 155 -3.85 -1.61 -3.50
C PRO A 155 -4.79 -1.91 -2.32
N SER A 156 -5.95 -2.48 -2.60
CA SER A 156 -6.89 -2.98 -1.60
C SER A 156 -6.97 -4.50 -1.73
N ALA A 157 -6.84 -5.20 -0.60
CA ALA A 157 -7.11 -6.63 -0.60
C ALA A 157 -8.60 -6.82 -0.87
N SER A 158 -8.95 -7.69 -1.82
CA SER A 158 -10.29 -8.25 -1.86
C SER A 158 -10.41 -9.14 -0.62
N GLY A 159 -11.34 -8.85 0.28
CA GLY A 159 -11.69 -9.80 1.33
C GLY A 159 -12.17 -11.12 0.74
N ASP A 160 -12.72 -12.01 1.56
CA ASP A 160 -13.23 -13.32 1.13
C ASP A 160 -14.44 -13.24 0.16
N SER A 161 -14.81 -12.03 -0.27
CA SER A 161 -15.86 -11.77 -1.25
C SER A 161 -15.31 -11.42 -2.63
N LEU A 162 -15.96 -11.92 -3.69
CA LEU A 162 -15.72 -11.51 -5.07
C LEU A 162 -16.01 -10.01 -5.22
N GLY A 163 -14.99 -9.22 -5.33
CA GLY A 163 -15.06 -7.75 -5.43
C GLY A 163 -14.54 -7.05 -4.19
N GLY A 164 -13.87 -5.96 -4.38
CA GLY A 164 -13.30 -5.12 -3.33
C GLY A 164 -14.31 -4.18 -2.68
#